data_d4c0742324a6a4d472eb5e52724124c9
#
_entry.id   d4c0742324a6a4d472eb5e52724124c9
#
_cell.length_a   1.000
_cell.length_b   1.000
_cell.length_c   1.000
_cell.angle_alpha   90.00
_cell.angle_beta   90.00
_cell.angle_gamma   90.00
#
_symmetry.space_group_name_H-M   'P 1'
#
loop_
_entity.id
_entity.type
_entity.pdbx_description
1 polymer ?
#
loop_
_entity_poly.entity_id
_entity_poly.type
_entity_poly.pdbx_seq_one_letter_code
_entity_poly.pdbx_strand_id
1 'polypeptide(L)'
;EAQFKVEFECEFLGSVDTLIAPSKLRTLVYENPVQRNAGLDVYEPPKDKHDYIMTVDVARGVGEDYSAFVVVDITEFPHKVVAKYRNNDIKPMLFPNIIYEVAKNYNSAYILCEVNDIGDQVASILQYDLEYQNLLMCSMRGRAGQIVGQGFSGKKTQLGVKMSKTVKKVGSLNLKTLIEENKLIFTDYEIISELTTFISKHNSFEAEEGCNDDLAMCLVIYAWLVQMDYFKELTDQD
;
A
#
# COMPACT_ATOMS: atom_id res chain seq x y z
N GLU A 1 -6.84 -3.83 -26.88
CA GLU A 1 -7.06 -5.11 -26.12
C GLU A 1 -6.13 -6.22 -26.61
N ALA A 2 -6.06 -6.53 -27.92
CA ALA A 2 -5.21 -7.62 -28.42
C ALA A 2 -3.72 -7.35 -28.25
N GLN A 3 -3.25 -6.12 -28.46
CA GLN A 3 -1.85 -5.71 -28.32
C GLN A 3 -1.39 -5.75 -26.86
N PHE A 4 -2.26 -5.36 -25.93
CA PHE A 4 -2.03 -5.45 -24.49
C PHE A 4 -1.90 -6.91 -24.00
N LYS A 5 -2.78 -7.80 -24.49
CA LYS A 5 -2.68 -9.22 -24.14
C LYS A 5 -1.36 -9.85 -24.58
N VAL A 6 -0.86 -9.46 -25.74
CA VAL A 6 0.41 -9.95 -26.29
C VAL A 6 1.62 -9.41 -25.53
N GLU A 7 1.63 -8.12 -25.16
CA GLU A 7 2.69 -7.52 -24.36
C GLU A 7 2.72 -8.13 -22.95
N PHE A 8 1.58 -8.28 -22.31
CA PHE A 8 1.46 -8.89 -20.99
C PHE A 8 1.83 -10.38 -20.98
N GLU A 9 1.44 -11.13 -22.03
CA GLU A 9 1.83 -12.55 -22.18
C GLU A 9 3.32 -12.71 -22.49
N CYS A 10 3.97 -11.76 -23.15
CA CYS A 10 5.41 -11.78 -23.41
C CYS A 10 6.23 -11.41 -22.18
N GLU A 11 5.81 -10.45 -21.36
CA GLU A 11 6.45 -10.12 -20.06
C GLU A 11 6.32 -11.28 -19.06
N PHE A 12 5.21 -12.00 -19.09
CA PHE A 12 4.97 -13.19 -18.26
C PHE A 12 5.92 -14.37 -18.51
N LEU A 13 6.62 -14.39 -19.64
CA LEU A 13 7.58 -15.44 -19.96
C LEU A 13 8.96 -15.23 -19.29
N GLY A 14 9.19 -14.09 -18.63
CA GLY A 14 10.50 -13.68 -18.09
C GLY A 14 10.76 -14.02 -16.62
N SER A 15 9.76 -14.10 -15.77
CA SER A 15 10.00 -14.19 -14.32
C SER A 15 9.41 -15.45 -13.69
N VAL A 16 10.30 -16.35 -13.25
CA VAL A 16 9.91 -17.65 -12.64
C VAL A 16 9.63 -17.52 -11.13
N ASP A 17 10.17 -16.48 -10.48
CA ASP A 17 10.19 -16.34 -9.02
C ASP A 17 9.35 -15.16 -8.49
N THR A 18 8.23 -14.83 -9.14
CA THR A 18 7.32 -13.77 -8.67
C THR A 18 6.66 -14.13 -7.34
N LEU A 19 6.40 -13.11 -6.51
CA LEU A 19 5.67 -13.29 -5.25
C LEU A 19 4.34 -13.99 -5.48
N ILE A 20 3.56 -13.52 -6.43
CA ILE A 20 2.26 -14.07 -6.80
C ILE A 20 2.45 -15.13 -7.88
N ALA A 21 1.78 -16.26 -7.74
CA ALA A 21 1.88 -17.34 -8.73
C ALA A 21 1.52 -16.82 -10.14
N PRO A 22 2.30 -17.16 -11.19
CA PRO A 22 2.02 -16.72 -12.56
C PRO A 22 0.62 -17.08 -13.05
N SER A 23 0.09 -18.22 -12.63
CA SER A 23 -1.28 -18.66 -12.93
C SER A 23 -2.33 -17.70 -12.37
N LYS A 24 -2.07 -17.13 -11.18
CA LYS A 24 -2.95 -16.14 -10.55
C LYS A 24 -2.84 -14.78 -11.23
N LEU A 25 -1.62 -14.31 -11.49
CA LEU A 25 -1.38 -13.04 -12.18
C LEU A 25 -2.12 -12.97 -13.54
N ARG A 26 -2.16 -14.08 -14.30
CA ARG A 26 -2.90 -14.17 -15.58
C ARG A 26 -4.41 -14.04 -15.44
N THR A 27 -4.97 -14.22 -14.25
CA THR A 27 -6.42 -14.07 -14.00
C THR A 27 -6.79 -12.65 -13.58
N LEU A 28 -5.81 -11.80 -13.27
CA LEU A 28 -6.06 -10.42 -12.90
C LEU A 28 -6.52 -9.63 -14.13
N VAL A 29 -7.56 -8.84 -13.93
CA VAL A 29 -8.15 -7.99 -14.97
C VAL A 29 -8.00 -6.54 -14.54
N TYR A 30 -7.54 -5.69 -15.45
CA TYR A 30 -7.49 -4.26 -15.18
C TYR A 30 -8.72 -3.55 -15.74
N GLU A 31 -9.08 -2.44 -15.10
CA GLU A 31 -10.14 -1.53 -15.52
C GLU A 31 -9.60 -0.11 -15.59
N ASN A 32 -10.24 0.74 -16.39
CA ASN A 32 -9.92 2.16 -16.39
C ASN A 32 -10.51 2.81 -15.12
N PRO A 33 -9.77 3.72 -14.47
CA PRO A 33 -10.32 4.46 -13.36
C PRO A 33 -11.51 5.33 -13.80
N VAL A 34 -12.48 5.50 -12.90
CA VAL A 34 -13.63 6.39 -13.16
C VAL A 34 -13.23 7.86 -13.09
N GLN A 35 -12.12 8.16 -12.42
CA GLN A 35 -11.52 9.49 -12.37
C GLN A 35 -10.00 9.38 -12.36
N ARG A 36 -9.33 10.26 -13.12
CA ARG A 36 -7.86 10.37 -13.14
C ARG A 36 -7.46 11.83 -13.03
N ASN A 37 -6.58 12.13 -12.07
CA ASN A 37 -6.08 13.49 -11.86
C ASN A 37 -4.67 13.49 -11.24
N ALA A 38 -3.68 14.01 -11.96
CA ALA A 38 -2.33 14.29 -11.47
C ALA A 38 -1.68 13.17 -10.64
N GLY A 39 -1.77 11.92 -11.11
CA GLY A 39 -1.22 10.73 -10.44
C GLY A 39 -2.23 10.00 -9.54
N LEU A 40 -3.38 10.61 -9.23
CA LEU A 40 -4.48 9.97 -8.51
C LEU A 40 -5.44 9.30 -9.51
N ASP A 41 -5.60 7.99 -9.39
CA ASP A 41 -6.60 7.19 -10.09
C ASP A 41 -7.64 6.69 -9.07
N VAL A 42 -8.91 6.97 -9.37
CA VAL A 42 -10.06 6.54 -8.55
C VAL A 42 -10.85 5.49 -9.32
N TYR A 43 -11.05 4.32 -8.71
CA TYR A 43 -11.83 3.20 -9.25
C TYR A 43 -13.24 3.16 -8.67
N GLU A 44 -13.35 3.46 -7.37
CA GLU A 44 -14.63 3.67 -6.70
C GLU A 44 -14.59 4.95 -5.87
N PRO A 45 -15.57 5.85 -6.04
CA PRO A 45 -15.68 7.02 -5.17
C PRO A 45 -16.02 6.59 -3.74
N PRO A 46 -15.72 7.43 -2.72
CA PRO A 46 -16.07 7.13 -1.35
C PRO A 46 -17.57 6.91 -1.17
N LYS A 47 -17.94 5.96 -0.33
CA LYS A 47 -19.32 5.60 0.00
C LYS A 47 -19.60 5.94 1.46
N ASP A 48 -20.81 6.41 1.74
CA ASP A 48 -21.23 6.69 3.12
C ASP A 48 -21.15 5.44 3.99
N LYS A 49 -20.65 5.61 5.21
CA LYS A 49 -20.49 4.54 6.22
C LYS A 49 -19.53 3.42 5.83
N HIS A 50 -18.69 3.63 4.83
CA HIS A 50 -17.58 2.73 4.55
C HIS A 50 -16.34 3.16 5.31
N ASP A 51 -15.57 2.19 5.74
CA ASP A 51 -14.29 2.36 6.40
C ASP A 51 -13.15 2.10 5.41
N TYR A 52 -12.14 2.97 5.46
CA TYR A 52 -11.02 2.94 4.52
C TYR A 52 -9.69 2.97 5.25
N ILE A 53 -8.72 2.27 4.67
CA ILE A 53 -7.31 2.36 5.05
C ILE A 53 -6.52 2.90 3.86
N MET A 54 -5.63 3.84 4.15
CA MET A 54 -4.62 4.33 3.21
C MET A 54 -3.24 3.89 3.69
N THR A 55 -2.51 3.19 2.84
CA THR A 55 -1.10 2.84 3.08
C THR A 55 -0.20 3.63 2.14
N VAL A 56 0.88 4.18 2.69
CA VAL A 56 1.72 5.18 2.02
C VAL A 56 3.16 4.73 2.01
N ASP A 57 3.76 4.76 0.83
CA ASP A 57 5.19 4.62 0.57
C ASP A 57 5.76 5.94 0.06
N VAL A 58 6.86 6.42 0.64
CA VAL A 58 7.37 7.77 0.40
C VAL A 58 8.75 7.73 -0.24
N ALA A 59 8.85 8.17 -1.49
CA ALA A 59 10.13 8.35 -2.17
C ALA A 59 10.82 9.67 -1.80
N ARG A 60 12.13 9.71 -2.03
CA ARG A 60 12.96 10.92 -1.80
C ARG A 60 12.69 12.05 -2.78
N GLY A 61 11.90 11.82 -3.84
CA GLY A 61 11.54 12.85 -4.83
C GLY A 61 12.69 13.25 -5.76
N VAL A 62 13.62 12.34 -6.04
CA VAL A 62 14.75 12.57 -6.95
C VAL A 62 14.57 11.94 -8.34
N GLY A 63 13.34 11.53 -8.66
CA GLY A 63 12.93 11.12 -10.01
C GLY A 63 13.13 9.64 -10.35
N GLU A 64 13.75 8.84 -9.48
CA GLU A 64 13.94 7.39 -9.70
C GLU A 64 12.81 6.57 -9.05
N ASP A 65 12.44 6.92 -7.82
CA ASP A 65 11.37 6.24 -7.08
C ASP A 65 10.10 7.11 -7.02
N TYR A 66 8.95 6.49 -6.85
CA TYR A 66 7.65 7.17 -6.76
C TYR A 66 7.18 7.29 -5.33
N SER A 67 6.64 8.46 -4.97
CA SER A 67 5.76 8.56 -3.81
C SER A 67 4.40 7.99 -4.18
N ALA A 68 3.92 7.03 -3.41
CA ALA A 68 2.71 6.28 -3.71
C ALA A 68 1.83 6.08 -2.48
N PHE A 69 0.55 5.90 -2.71
CA PHE A 69 -0.38 5.32 -1.74
C PHE A 69 -1.49 4.54 -2.43
N VAL A 70 -2.09 3.63 -1.69
CA VAL A 70 -3.34 2.96 -2.06
C VAL A 70 -4.39 3.21 -0.99
N VAL A 71 -5.65 3.34 -1.42
CA VAL A 71 -6.82 3.40 -0.54
C VAL A 71 -7.59 2.10 -0.68
N VAL A 72 -7.83 1.43 0.43
CA VAL A 72 -8.52 0.15 0.49
C VAL A 72 -9.81 0.30 1.26
N ASP A 73 -10.93 -0.08 0.66
CA ASP A 73 -12.21 -0.27 1.34
C ASP A 73 -12.15 -1.56 2.16
N ILE A 74 -12.32 -1.43 3.48
CA ILE A 74 -12.21 -2.54 4.44
C ILE A 74 -13.54 -2.90 5.09
N THR A 75 -14.63 -2.32 4.61
CA THR A 75 -15.97 -2.46 5.19
C THR A 75 -16.46 -3.90 5.14
N GLU A 76 -16.22 -4.58 4.02
CA GLU A 76 -16.65 -5.97 3.79
C GLU A 76 -15.57 -6.75 3.05
N PHE A 77 -15.52 -8.07 3.25
CA PHE A 77 -14.70 -8.96 2.44
C PHE A 77 -15.38 -9.29 1.10
N PRO A 78 -14.62 -9.39 0.00
CA PRO A 78 -13.18 -9.10 -0.12
C PRO A 78 -12.89 -7.61 0.00
N HIS A 79 -11.79 -7.25 0.66
CA HIS A 79 -11.31 -5.87 0.69
C HIS A 79 -10.94 -5.41 -0.72
N LYS A 80 -11.10 -4.12 -1.01
CA LYS A 80 -10.96 -3.62 -2.37
C LYS A 80 -10.11 -2.35 -2.44
N VAL A 81 -9.11 -2.34 -3.31
CA VAL A 81 -8.40 -1.10 -3.65
C VAL A 81 -9.32 -0.21 -4.47
N VAL A 82 -9.69 0.94 -3.94
CA VAL A 82 -10.66 1.87 -4.53
C VAL A 82 -10.01 3.10 -5.15
N ALA A 83 -8.78 3.43 -4.74
CA ALA A 83 -7.98 4.49 -5.34
C ALA A 83 -6.49 4.21 -5.15
N LYS A 84 -5.67 4.79 -6.03
CA LYS A 84 -4.21 4.81 -5.87
C LYS A 84 -3.64 6.14 -6.33
N TYR A 85 -2.51 6.49 -5.78
CA TYR A 85 -1.69 7.63 -6.21
C TYR A 85 -0.27 7.16 -6.48
N ARG A 86 0.36 7.70 -7.53
CA ARG A 86 1.75 7.45 -7.87
C ARG A 86 2.33 8.64 -8.61
N ASN A 87 3.43 9.20 -8.08
CA ASN A 87 4.07 10.37 -8.69
C ASN A 87 5.56 10.44 -8.28
N ASN A 88 6.47 10.62 -9.24
CA ASN A 88 7.91 10.73 -9.00
C ASN A 88 8.43 12.18 -8.98
N ASP A 89 7.60 13.16 -9.32
CA ASP A 89 7.94 14.60 -9.33
C ASP A 89 7.43 15.33 -8.08
N ILE A 90 6.57 14.71 -7.27
CA ILE A 90 6.01 15.33 -6.09
C ILE A 90 7.11 15.61 -5.05
N LYS A 91 7.20 16.85 -4.62
CA LYS A 91 8.10 17.19 -3.51
C LYS A 91 7.59 16.57 -2.21
N PRO A 92 8.44 15.91 -1.40
CA PRO A 92 8.04 15.28 -0.15
C PRO A 92 7.26 16.20 0.79
N MET A 93 7.56 17.49 0.81
CA MET A 93 6.86 18.48 1.64
C MET A 93 5.43 18.81 1.16
N LEU A 94 5.09 18.50 -0.09
CA LEU A 94 3.74 18.73 -0.64
C LEU A 94 2.88 17.48 -0.59
N PHE A 95 3.50 16.30 -0.53
CA PHE A 95 2.82 15.03 -0.54
C PHE A 95 1.85 14.84 0.64
N PRO A 96 2.14 15.30 1.88
CA PRO A 96 1.19 15.22 3.00
C PRO A 96 -0.16 15.89 2.73
N ASN A 97 -0.18 17.00 1.97
CA ASN A 97 -1.43 17.68 1.64
C ASN A 97 -2.31 16.82 0.72
N ILE A 98 -1.71 16.11 -0.25
CA ILE A 98 -2.44 15.19 -1.14
C ILE A 98 -2.98 14.01 -0.34
N ILE A 99 -2.15 13.41 0.52
CA ILE A 99 -2.56 12.34 1.43
C ILE A 99 -3.75 12.79 2.28
N TYR A 100 -3.64 13.96 2.91
CA TYR A 100 -4.68 14.53 3.77
C TYR A 100 -6.00 14.71 3.02
N GLU A 101 -5.99 15.38 1.87
CA GLU A 101 -7.20 15.65 1.08
C GLU A 101 -7.87 14.35 0.62
N VAL A 102 -7.12 13.40 0.11
CA VAL A 102 -7.68 12.13 -0.35
C VAL A 102 -8.21 11.32 0.84
N ALA A 103 -7.48 11.23 1.94
CA ALA A 103 -7.93 10.49 3.12
C ALA A 103 -9.18 11.12 3.75
N LYS A 104 -9.27 12.44 3.79
CA LYS A 104 -10.48 13.16 4.24
C LYS A 104 -11.68 12.84 3.37
N ASN A 105 -11.51 12.82 2.05
CA ASN A 105 -12.57 12.46 1.12
C ASN A 105 -13.05 11.02 1.30
N TYR A 106 -12.15 10.09 1.63
CA TYR A 106 -12.48 8.71 1.96
C TYR A 106 -12.84 8.53 3.45
N ASN A 107 -13.84 9.29 3.91
CA ASN A 107 -14.42 9.22 5.27
C ASN A 107 -13.40 9.35 6.39
N SER A 108 -12.34 10.14 6.19
CA SER A 108 -11.20 10.22 7.11
C SER A 108 -10.51 8.88 7.30
N ALA A 109 -10.11 8.25 6.20
CA ALA A 109 -9.44 6.96 6.16
C ALA A 109 -8.30 6.84 7.20
N TYR A 110 -8.12 5.66 7.77
CA TYR A 110 -6.94 5.40 8.61
C TYR A 110 -5.70 5.37 7.75
N ILE A 111 -4.66 6.11 8.14
CA ILE A 111 -3.41 6.23 7.37
C ILE A 111 -2.30 5.47 8.07
N LEU A 112 -1.61 4.59 7.36
CA LEU A 112 -0.36 3.98 7.79
C LEU A 112 0.77 4.35 6.82
N CYS A 113 1.68 5.20 7.28
CA CYS A 113 2.86 5.60 6.52
C CYS A 113 4.04 4.66 6.78
N GLU A 114 4.82 4.37 5.75
CA GLU A 114 6.20 3.94 5.94
C GLU A 114 7.04 5.12 6.42
N VAL A 115 7.78 4.93 7.53
CA VAL A 115 8.57 5.98 8.20
C VAL A 115 10.08 5.79 8.06
N ASN A 116 10.51 5.11 7.04
CA ASN A 116 11.93 5.08 6.69
C ASN A 116 12.31 6.41 6.03
N ASP A 117 13.52 6.87 6.30
CA ASP A 117 14.09 8.09 5.69
C ASP A 117 13.15 9.32 5.75
N ILE A 118 12.67 9.75 4.56
CA ILE A 118 11.82 10.95 4.41
C ILE A 118 10.37 10.73 4.87
N GLY A 119 9.93 9.48 4.95
CA GLY A 119 8.56 9.13 5.36
C GLY A 119 8.22 9.62 6.78
N ASP A 120 9.21 9.67 7.68
CA ASP A 120 9.02 10.24 9.03
C ASP A 120 8.64 11.73 9.00
N GLN A 121 9.18 12.49 8.04
CA GLN A 121 8.80 13.90 7.86
C GLN A 121 7.37 14.03 7.34
N VAL A 122 6.98 13.20 6.37
CA VAL A 122 5.61 13.17 5.83
C VAL A 122 4.61 12.85 6.93
N ALA A 123 4.87 11.81 7.73
CA ALA A 123 4.03 11.43 8.85
C ALA A 123 3.97 12.52 9.94
N SER A 124 5.10 13.21 10.21
CA SER A 124 5.15 14.31 11.16
C SER A 124 4.30 15.50 10.73
N ILE A 125 4.32 15.86 9.44
CA ILE A 125 3.48 16.94 8.90
C ILE A 125 1.99 16.55 9.01
N LEU A 126 1.62 15.31 8.68
CA LEU A 126 0.25 14.82 8.84
C LEU A 126 -0.22 14.92 10.30
N GLN A 127 0.63 14.53 11.25
CA GLN A 127 0.28 14.52 12.67
C GLN A 127 0.25 15.90 13.29
N TYR A 128 1.28 16.73 13.08
CA TYR A 128 1.48 17.95 13.85
C TYR A 128 1.04 19.22 13.12
N ASP A 129 1.22 19.29 11.80
CA ASP A 129 0.86 20.48 11.03
C ASP A 129 -0.57 20.40 10.50
N LEU A 130 -0.99 19.22 10.02
CA LEU A 130 -2.33 18.98 9.50
C LEU A 130 -3.29 18.38 10.54
N GLU A 131 -2.80 18.02 11.72
CA GLU A 131 -3.57 17.47 12.85
C GLU A 131 -4.51 16.31 12.44
N TYR A 132 -4.00 15.41 11.58
CA TYR A 132 -4.79 14.29 11.08
C TYR A 132 -5.04 13.26 12.18
N GLN A 133 -6.32 13.01 12.51
CA GLN A 133 -6.71 12.24 13.69
C GLN A 133 -6.51 10.73 13.54
N ASN A 134 -6.68 10.20 12.31
CA ASN A 134 -6.64 8.75 12.05
C ASN A 134 -5.29 8.29 11.50
N LEU A 135 -4.19 8.89 11.97
CA LEU A 135 -2.84 8.42 11.68
C LEU A 135 -2.49 7.24 12.59
N LEU A 136 -2.19 6.09 12.01
CA LEU A 136 -1.80 4.88 12.72
C LEU A 136 -0.36 4.96 13.19
N MET A 137 -0.13 4.58 14.43
CA MET A 137 1.18 4.60 15.07
C MET A 137 1.67 3.18 15.33
N CYS A 138 2.98 2.98 15.29
CA CYS A 138 3.59 1.71 15.64
C CYS A 138 4.46 1.86 16.89
N SER A 139 4.46 0.82 17.72
CA SER A 139 5.35 0.72 18.87
C SER A 139 6.12 -0.60 18.84
N MET A 140 7.34 -0.60 19.41
CA MET A 140 8.15 -1.82 19.53
C MET A 140 7.76 -2.59 20.80
N ARG A 141 7.34 -3.84 20.65
CA ARG A 141 6.91 -4.71 21.76
C ARG A 141 7.78 -5.96 21.86
N GLY A 142 8.95 -5.80 22.41
CA GLY A 142 9.87 -6.91 22.69
C GLY A 142 10.09 -7.84 21.49
N ARG A 143 9.83 -9.13 21.65
CA ARG A 143 9.98 -10.16 20.61
C ARG A 143 8.89 -10.12 19.53
N ALA A 144 7.75 -9.50 19.82
CA ALA A 144 6.65 -9.37 18.85
C ALA A 144 6.98 -8.37 17.72
N GLY A 145 8.03 -7.55 17.88
CA GLY A 145 8.42 -6.55 16.90
C GLY A 145 7.52 -5.32 16.91
N GLN A 146 7.19 -4.77 15.75
CA GLN A 146 6.31 -3.63 15.64
C GLN A 146 4.85 -4.08 15.75
N ILE A 147 4.07 -3.34 16.51
CA ILE A 147 2.61 -3.47 16.63
C ILE A 147 1.95 -2.14 16.36
N VAL A 148 0.77 -2.17 15.75
CA VAL A 148 -0.03 -0.98 15.46
C VAL A 148 -0.96 -0.66 16.62
N GLY A 149 -1.23 0.62 16.84
CA GLY A 149 -2.20 1.10 17.82
C GLY A 149 -2.51 2.58 17.63
N GLN A 150 -3.53 3.07 18.32
CA GLN A 150 -3.79 4.51 18.41
C GLN A 150 -3.16 5.08 19.68
N GLY A 151 -2.50 6.22 19.55
CA GLY A 151 -2.01 7.03 20.66
C GLY A 151 -0.62 6.64 21.19
N PHE A 152 -0.10 7.55 21.99
CA PHE A 152 1.23 7.45 22.58
C PHE A 152 1.22 6.55 23.83
N SER A 153 1.30 5.26 23.64
CA SER A 153 1.42 4.29 24.72
C SER A 153 2.81 3.63 24.71
N GLY A 154 3.78 4.27 25.36
CA GLY A 154 5.09 3.65 25.61
C GLY A 154 6.32 4.38 25.03
N LYS A 155 7.50 3.93 25.44
CA LYS A 155 8.78 4.62 25.26
C LYS A 155 9.36 4.67 23.84
N LYS A 156 8.72 4.08 22.82
CA LYS A 156 9.20 4.06 21.42
C LYS A 156 8.04 3.95 20.44
N THR A 157 7.15 4.91 20.48
CA THR A 157 6.09 5.05 19.47
C THR A 157 6.61 5.88 18.31
N GLN A 158 6.29 5.46 17.08
CA GLN A 158 6.61 6.16 15.83
C GLN A 158 5.34 6.38 15.02
N LEU A 159 5.30 7.40 14.18
CA LEU A 159 4.13 7.86 13.41
C LEU A 159 3.84 7.01 12.16
N GLY A 160 4.06 5.71 12.24
CA GLY A 160 3.87 4.79 11.13
C GLY A 160 4.70 3.53 11.31
N VAL A 161 4.85 2.76 10.25
CA VAL A 161 5.60 1.50 10.24
C VAL A 161 7.02 1.70 9.71
N LYS A 162 8.01 1.17 10.42
CA LYS A 162 9.37 1.08 9.90
C LYS A 162 9.51 -0.20 9.07
N MET A 163 9.79 -0.06 7.77
CA MET A 163 10.04 -1.20 6.91
C MET A 163 11.31 -1.92 7.32
N SER A 164 11.14 -3.01 8.02
CA SER A 164 12.21 -3.94 8.39
C SER A 164 12.12 -5.20 7.51
N LYS A 165 13.20 -5.98 7.47
CA LYS A 165 13.18 -7.29 6.77
C LYS A 165 12.02 -8.17 7.23
N THR A 166 11.68 -8.13 8.51
CA THR A 166 10.57 -8.90 9.08
C THR A 166 9.22 -8.37 8.60
N VAL A 167 8.99 -7.06 8.64
CA VAL A 167 7.75 -6.43 8.15
C VAL A 167 7.57 -6.72 6.66
N LYS A 168 8.61 -6.49 5.84
CA LYS A 168 8.56 -6.77 4.39
C LYS A 168 8.25 -8.24 4.11
N LYS A 169 8.94 -9.16 4.79
CA LYS A 169 8.72 -10.60 4.59
C LYS A 169 7.30 -11.04 5.00
N VAL A 170 6.86 -10.66 6.19
CA VAL A 170 5.52 -11.01 6.70
C VAL A 170 4.44 -10.39 5.82
N GLY A 171 4.56 -9.10 5.50
CA GLY A 171 3.63 -8.40 4.63
C GLY A 171 3.56 -9.03 3.23
N SER A 172 4.70 -9.35 2.61
CA SER A 172 4.74 -9.99 1.29
C SER A 172 4.06 -11.37 1.29
N LEU A 173 4.36 -12.21 2.27
CA LEU A 173 3.73 -13.55 2.36
C LEU A 173 2.22 -13.46 2.60
N ASN A 174 1.78 -12.50 3.41
CA ASN A 174 0.35 -12.29 3.62
C ASN A 174 -0.32 -11.68 2.38
N LEU A 175 0.34 -10.76 1.67
CA LEU A 175 -0.15 -10.21 0.40
C LEU A 175 -0.40 -11.33 -0.61
N LYS A 176 0.54 -12.27 -0.73
CA LYS A 176 0.36 -13.47 -1.56
C LYS A 176 -0.94 -14.20 -1.20
N THR A 177 -1.15 -14.48 0.08
CA THR A 177 -2.36 -15.17 0.55
C THR A 177 -3.63 -14.37 0.22
N LEU A 178 -3.65 -13.07 0.52
CA LEU A 178 -4.81 -12.21 0.24
C LEU A 178 -5.19 -12.19 -1.24
N ILE A 179 -4.20 -12.13 -2.12
CA ILE A 179 -4.44 -12.10 -3.58
C ILE A 179 -4.84 -13.49 -4.10
N GLU A 180 -4.11 -14.54 -3.74
CA GLU A 180 -4.37 -15.91 -4.22
C GLU A 180 -5.72 -16.44 -3.75
N GLU A 181 -6.17 -16.05 -2.55
CA GLU A 181 -7.48 -16.42 -1.99
C GLU A 181 -8.61 -15.44 -2.37
N ASN A 182 -8.38 -14.47 -3.23
CA ASN A 182 -9.34 -13.41 -3.62
C ASN A 182 -9.91 -12.61 -2.42
N LYS A 183 -9.12 -12.41 -1.37
CA LYS A 183 -9.47 -11.61 -0.19
C LYS A 183 -9.13 -10.13 -0.37
N LEU A 184 -8.25 -9.79 -1.31
CA LEU A 184 -7.94 -8.43 -1.75
C LEU A 184 -8.15 -8.34 -3.25
N ILE A 185 -8.98 -7.41 -3.68
CA ILE A 185 -9.32 -7.14 -5.08
C ILE A 185 -8.76 -5.78 -5.49
N PHE A 186 -8.20 -5.71 -6.68
CA PHE A 186 -7.75 -4.49 -7.34
C PHE A 186 -7.83 -4.67 -8.84
N THR A 187 -8.04 -3.57 -9.56
CA THR A 187 -8.16 -3.53 -11.03
C THR A 187 -7.23 -2.48 -11.65
N ASP A 188 -6.28 -1.96 -10.86
CA ASP A 188 -5.30 -1.00 -11.36
C ASP A 188 -4.20 -1.67 -12.17
N TYR A 189 -3.93 -1.11 -13.36
CA TYR A 189 -2.91 -1.62 -14.28
C TYR A 189 -1.49 -1.55 -13.71
N GLU A 190 -1.12 -0.43 -13.06
CA GLU A 190 0.24 -0.24 -12.55
C GLU A 190 0.51 -1.17 -11.35
N ILE A 191 -0.48 -1.39 -10.47
CA ILE A 191 -0.38 -2.40 -9.41
C ILE A 191 -0.14 -3.79 -10.01
N ILE A 192 -0.93 -4.18 -11.01
CA ILE A 192 -0.76 -5.48 -11.66
C ILE A 192 0.62 -5.57 -12.30
N SER A 193 1.06 -4.53 -13.00
CA SER A 193 2.38 -4.47 -13.64
C SER A 193 3.52 -4.64 -12.63
N GLU A 194 3.51 -3.91 -11.51
CA GLU A 194 4.53 -4.05 -10.46
C GLU A 194 4.53 -5.47 -9.85
N LEU A 195 3.37 -6.08 -9.63
CA LEU A 195 3.30 -7.45 -9.11
C LEU A 195 3.86 -8.50 -10.08
N THR A 196 3.89 -8.23 -11.40
CA THR A 196 4.49 -9.14 -12.39
C THR A 196 6.02 -9.15 -12.35
N THR A 197 6.61 -8.10 -11.81
CA THR A 197 8.06 -7.93 -11.67
C THR A 197 8.54 -7.96 -10.22
N PHE A 198 7.63 -8.20 -9.27
CA PHE A 198 7.94 -8.30 -7.84
C PHE A 198 8.40 -9.71 -7.50
N ILE A 199 9.71 -9.90 -7.44
CA ILE A 199 10.36 -11.21 -7.39
C ILE A 199 11.04 -11.49 -6.05
N SER A 200 11.26 -12.77 -5.77
CA SER A 200 12.06 -13.23 -4.64
C SER A 200 13.55 -12.95 -4.90
N LYS A 201 14.22 -12.23 -4.02
CA LYS A 201 15.64 -11.93 -4.08
C LYS A 201 16.26 -11.88 -2.68
N HIS A 202 17.36 -12.62 -2.45
CA HIS A 202 18.10 -12.64 -1.18
C HIS A 202 17.25 -12.82 0.08
N ASN A 203 16.28 -13.75 0.07
CA ASN A 203 15.30 -13.97 1.16
C ASN A 203 14.34 -12.79 1.43
N SER A 204 14.16 -11.90 0.47
CA SER A 204 13.19 -10.81 0.47
C SER A 204 12.45 -10.79 -0.87
N PHE A 205 11.63 -9.76 -1.10
CA PHE A 205 10.96 -9.51 -2.36
C PHE A 205 11.23 -8.07 -2.77
N GLU A 206 11.49 -7.85 -4.04
CA GLU A 206 11.74 -6.52 -4.61
C GLU A 206 11.44 -6.54 -6.11
N ALA A 207 11.30 -5.37 -6.73
CA ALA A 207 11.17 -5.26 -8.17
C ALA A 207 12.42 -5.82 -8.89
N GLU A 208 12.23 -6.35 -10.09
CA GLU A 208 13.32 -6.64 -11.02
C GLU A 208 14.09 -5.36 -11.34
N GLU A 209 15.34 -5.53 -11.78
CA GLU A 209 16.20 -4.40 -12.13
C GLU A 209 15.57 -3.55 -13.24
N GLY A 210 15.44 -2.25 -12.98
CA GLY A 210 14.80 -1.30 -13.88
C GLY A 210 13.26 -1.23 -13.77
N CYS A 211 12.66 -1.97 -12.83
CA CYS A 211 11.25 -1.91 -12.50
C CYS A 211 11.03 -1.23 -11.14
N ASN A 212 9.79 -0.84 -10.86
CA ASN A 212 9.38 -0.21 -9.61
C ASN A 212 8.51 -1.15 -8.78
N ASP A 213 8.46 -0.95 -7.45
CA ASP A 213 7.62 -1.69 -6.51
C ASP A 213 6.87 -0.80 -5.51
N ASP A 214 6.74 0.49 -5.78
CA ASP A 214 6.18 1.47 -4.84
C ASP A 214 4.71 1.15 -4.48
N LEU A 215 3.87 0.83 -5.47
CA LEU A 215 2.49 0.40 -5.23
C LEU A 215 2.41 -1.00 -4.62
N ALA A 216 3.27 -1.92 -5.06
CA ALA A 216 3.39 -3.24 -4.45
C ALA A 216 3.81 -3.12 -2.98
N MET A 217 4.70 -2.20 -2.63
CA MET A 217 5.08 -1.91 -1.25
C MET A 217 3.94 -1.32 -0.43
N CYS A 218 3.11 -0.44 -0.99
CA CYS A 218 1.87 -0.01 -0.32
C CYS A 218 0.97 -1.21 0.02
N LEU A 219 0.82 -2.17 -0.90
CA LEU A 219 0.04 -3.39 -0.64
C LEU A 219 0.73 -4.32 0.39
N VAL A 220 2.05 -4.39 0.41
CA VAL A 220 2.82 -5.13 1.43
C VAL A 220 2.57 -4.54 2.83
N ILE A 221 2.58 -3.21 2.96
CA ILE A 221 2.27 -2.50 4.21
C ILE A 221 0.83 -2.82 4.64
N TYR A 222 -0.13 -2.76 3.72
CA TYR A 222 -1.52 -3.12 3.98
C TYR A 222 -1.67 -4.56 4.45
N ALA A 223 -1.06 -5.50 3.75
CA ALA A 223 -1.11 -6.92 4.08
C ALA A 223 -0.44 -7.24 5.43
N TRP A 224 0.60 -6.50 5.82
CA TRP A 224 1.17 -6.59 7.15
C TRP A 224 0.21 -6.07 8.21
N LEU A 225 -0.47 -4.93 7.97
CA LEU A 225 -1.44 -4.32 8.89
C LEU A 225 -2.63 -5.25 9.16
N VAL A 226 -3.15 -5.94 8.15
CA VAL A 226 -4.30 -6.86 8.29
C VAL A 226 -4.06 -7.98 9.32
N GLN A 227 -2.81 -8.34 9.59
CA GLN A 227 -2.47 -9.36 10.59
C GLN A 227 -2.43 -8.84 12.03
N MET A 228 -2.50 -7.52 12.23
CA MET A 228 -2.42 -6.91 13.56
C MET A 228 -3.75 -7.04 14.30
N ASP A 229 -3.68 -7.32 15.61
CA ASP A 229 -4.87 -7.39 16.45
C ASP A 229 -5.70 -6.11 16.37
N TYR A 230 -5.03 -4.96 16.31
CA TYR A 230 -5.67 -3.66 16.14
C TYR A 230 -6.54 -3.57 14.88
N PHE A 231 -6.10 -4.17 13.75
CA PHE A 231 -6.90 -4.19 12.52
C PHE A 231 -8.17 -5.03 12.69
N LYS A 232 -8.06 -6.17 13.36
CA LYS A 232 -9.21 -7.04 13.65
C LYS A 232 -10.22 -6.34 14.55
N GLU A 233 -9.75 -5.62 15.58
CA GLU A 233 -10.60 -4.81 16.46
C GLU A 233 -11.27 -3.67 15.69
N LEU A 234 -10.58 -3.05 14.71
CA LEU A 234 -11.11 -1.96 13.90
C LEU A 234 -12.23 -2.42 12.95
N THR A 235 -12.13 -3.65 12.44
CA THR A 235 -13.05 -4.20 11.44
C THR A 235 -14.12 -5.13 12.04
N ASP A 236 -14.16 -5.30 13.37
CA ASP A 236 -15.03 -6.28 14.07
C ASP A 236 -14.93 -7.70 13.45
N GLN A 237 -13.79 -8.03 12.88
CA GLN A 237 -13.55 -9.34 12.26
C GLN A 237 -12.80 -10.23 13.25
N ASP A 238 -13.52 -11.13 13.90
CA ASP A 238 -12.99 -12.24 14.70
C ASP A 238 -12.46 -13.41 13.84
#